data_51307b2762ea1674d13a6784719a2838
#
_entry.id   51307b2762ea1674d13a6784719a2838
#
_cell.length_a   1.000
_cell.length_b   1.000
_cell.length_c   1.000
_cell.angle_alpha   90.00
_cell.angle_beta   90.00
_cell.angle_gamma   90.00
#
_symmetry.space_group_name_H-M   'P 1'
#
loop_
_entity.id
_entity.type
_entity.pdbx_description
1 polymer ?
#
loop_
_entity_poly.entity_id
_entity_poly.type
_entity_poly.pdbx_seq_one_letter_code
_entity_poly.pdbx_strand_id
1 'polypeptide(L)'
;MNQGNIFFDKPRKKYFGDGAFVSFIIHLLQMKKVNRLYTELASEVGVGFIDKLIETLELKYEFDRELLKKIPLNGPFITVSNHPFGGLDGILLIKILSEIRPDVKILANEFLKKIESLNDFFLSVNPFEKDSSGMSGLRQAMKHLQSGGVLCIFPAGEVSGFDQYYNIVDKEWQFPVIKFIKKAEVPVVPIYFSGSNSRMFHWLGMINPKLKVAKLPGELFSRKKKEITIRVGTPIRRNDIEQFNDINQFGRFMRAKTYSLGADKKIEVRKFFKLLPRKKKTLIEEIIPAVDKNILLKELQSIKDDYELFSVKNYTVYCAPTKCIPNFLNEIGRLREITFRLVGEGTNLSIDIDEYDLYYRQLFIWDNDEERIVGAYRIGPGNEIIQQFGLQGFYISSLFKLKPQIKNLLSQSIELGRSFVVPDYQRKALPLFLLWKGILYFLLKNPEFRYLIGPVSISNNYSKVSKDSIIKFITTYYFNNEIARHIRPKKAYKFVSDNENINLLLDNAGGDLNKFDRIIGDIDKVNNGIPVLLKKYLSLNAKILAFNVDPNFNNCLDGLILLDIYDVPQDTIESLSKEVNDGSILERFYSSRELLKNKNGE
;
A
#
# COMPACT_ATOMS: atom_id res chain seq x y z
N MET A 1 -40.05 40.56 0.93
CA MET A 1 -38.71 40.45 1.49
C MET A 1 -37.73 40.26 0.33
N ASN A 2 -36.86 41.23 0.10
CA ASN A 2 -35.87 41.20 -1.02
C ASN A 2 -34.85 40.10 -0.74
N GLN A 3 -34.96 38.96 -1.41
CA GLN A 3 -33.93 37.95 -1.47
C GLN A 3 -32.80 38.47 -2.41
N GLY A 4 -31.88 39.24 -1.84
CA GLY A 4 -30.71 39.80 -2.51
C GLY A 4 -29.78 38.73 -3.02
N ASN A 5 -29.11 39.00 -4.11
CA ASN A 5 -28.03 38.19 -4.69
C ASN A 5 -26.97 37.87 -3.63
N ILE A 6 -26.86 36.58 -3.21
CA ILE A 6 -26.04 36.14 -2.07
C ILE A 6 -24.53 36.25 -2.35
N PHE A 7 -24.10 36.11 -3.59
CA PHE A 7 -22.68 36.06 -3.93
C PHE A 7 -22.09 37.36 -4.47
N PHE A 8 -22.88 38.23 -5.08
CA PHE A 8 -22.45 39.58 -5.49
C PHE A 8 -23.67 40.48 -5.60
N ASP A 9 -23.76 41.51 -4.78
CA ASP A 9 -24.44 42.73 -5.16
C ASP A 9 -23.90 43.18 -6.53
N LYS A 10 -24.75 43.73 -7.40
CA LYS A 10 -24.36 44.22 -8.75
C LYS A 10 -22.94 44.75 -8.72
N PRO A 11 -22.02 44.29 -9.61
CA PRO A 11 -20.68 44.80 -9.61
C PRO A 11 -20.76 46.30 -9.59
N ARG A 12 -20.30 46.93 -8.50
CA ARG A 12 -20.31 48.41 -8.40
C ARG A 12 -19.61 48.92 -9.63
N LYS A 13 -20.23 49.82 -10.35
CA LYS A 13 -19.75 50.52 -11.59
C LYS A 13 -18.29 50.99 -11.53
N LYS A 14 -17.68 50.94 -10.37
CA LYS A 14 -16.36 51.48 -10.06
C LYS A 14 -15.17 50.63 -10.56
N TYR A 15 -15.37 49.36 -10.99
CA TYR A 15 -14.25 48.47 -11.37
C TYR A 15 -14.34 47.85 -12.77
N PHE A 16 -15.51 47.86 -13.40
CA PHE A 16 -15.70 47.34 -14.76
C PHE A 16 -16.72 48.25 -15.46
N GLY A 17 -16.34 48.84 -16.57
CA GLY A 17 -17.22 49.73 -17.35
C GLY A 17 -18.54 49.03 -17.76
N ASP A 18 -19.60 49.79 -17.99
CA ASP A 18 -20.88 49.33 -18.51
C ASP A 18 -20.69 48.76 -19.94
N GLY A 19 -20.94 47.48 -20.16
CA GLY A 19 -20.89 46.95 -21.52
C GLY A 19 -20.97 45.42 -21.65
N ALA A 20 -20.94 44.99 -22.90
CA ALA A 20 -20.97 43.57 -23.31
C ALA A 20 -19.93 42.72 -22.61
N PHE A 21 -18.78 43.28 -22.24
CA PHE A 21 -17.68 42.62 -21.54
C PHE A 21 -18.08 42.18 -20.12
N VAL A 22 -18.78 43.02 -19.36
CA VAL A 22 -19.27 42.66 -18.00
C VAL A 22 -20.32 41.56 -18.09
N SER A 23 -21.22 41.65 -19.07
CA SER A 23 -22.24 40.62 -19.35
C SER A 23 -21.56 39.30 -19.75
N PHE A 24 -20.52 39.35 -20.55
CA PHE A 24 -19.71 38.18 -20.93
C PHE A 24 -19.01 37.55 -19.73
N ILE A 25 -18.41 38.33 -18.83
CA ILE A 25 -17.78 37.83 -17.60
C ILE A 25 -18.82 37.18 -16.69
N ILE A 26 -19.99 37.80 -16.47
CA ILE A 26 -21.08 37.20 -15.65
C ILE A 26 -21.55 35.87 -16.24
N HIS A 27 -21.66 35.78 -17.56
CA HIS A 27 -22.00 34.56 -18.26
C HIS A 27 -20.90 33.50 -18.12
N LEU A 28 -19.64 33.88 -18.30
CA LEU A 28 -18.46 33.01 -18.15
C LEU A 28 -18.35 32.44 -16.73
N LEU A 29 -18.71 33.22 -15.72
CA LEU A 29 -18.69 32.82 -14.31
C LEU A 29 -19.92 32.01 -13.90
N GLN A 30 -20.93 31.87 -14.76
CA GLN A 30 -22.17 31.14 -14.54
C GLN A 30 -22.97 31.58 -13.27
N MET A 31 -22.82 32.82 -12.86
CA MET A 31 -23.37 33.34 -11.60
C MET A 31 -24.92 33.22 -11.51
N LYS A 32 -25.64 33.37 -12.63
CA LYS A 32 -27.08 33.18 -12.66
C LYS A 32 -27.48 31.75 -12.30
N LYS A 33 -26.71 30.74 -12.76
CA LYS A 33 -26.96 29.33 -12.42
C LYS A 33 -26.69 29.05 -10.96
N VAL A 34 -25.62 29.64 -10.41
CA VAL A 34 -25.24 29.48 -8.99
C VAL A 34 -26.34 30.05 -8.09
N ASN A 35 -26.82 31.26 -8.37
CA ASN A 35 -27.88 31.88 -7.58
C ASN A 35 -29.20 31.07 -7.66
N ARG A 36 -29.59 30.59 -8.86
CA ARG A 36 -30.76 29.74 -9.02
C ARG A 36 -30.65 28.45 -8.20
N LEU A 37 -29.51 27.75 -8.31
CA LEU A 37 -29.24 26.52 -7.54
C LEU A 37 -29.38 26.77 -6.04
N TYR A 38 -28.77 27.86 -5.53
CA TYR A 38 -28.87 28.18 -4.11
C TYR A 38 -30.32 28.47 -3.67
N THR A 39 -31.09 29.18 -4.50
CA THR A 39 -32.53 29.45 -4.21
C THR A 39 -33.35 28.16 -4.18
N GLU A 40 -33.07 27.20 -5.09
CA GLU A 40 -33.73 25.90 -5.14
C GLU A 40 -33.40 25.02 -3.89
N LEU A 41 -32.24 25.24 -3.29
CA LEU A 41 -31.76 24.46 -2.13
C LEU A 41 -31.94 25.18 -0.78
N ALA A 42 -32.47 26.40 -0.77
CA ALA A 42 -32.51 27.26 0.43
C ALA A 42 -33.38 26.72 1.59
N SER A 43 -34.26 25.74 1.34
CA SER A 43 -35.07 25.08 2.36
C SER A 43 -34.28 24.04 3.18
N GLU A 44 -33.17 23.57 2.67
CA GLU A 44 -32.37 22.51 3.26
C GLU A 44 -31.21 23.09 4.07
N VAL A 45 -30.83 22.43 5.18
CA VAL A 45 -29.70 22.82 6.04
C VAL A 45 -28.78 21.64 6.33
N GLY A 46 -27.53 21.93 6.65
CA GLY A 46 -26.58 20.92 7.08
C GLY A 46 -26.28 19.85 6.02
N VAL A 47 -26.27 18.59 6.45
CA VAL A 47 -25.99 17.44 5.56
C VAL A 47 -27.12 17.28 4.53
N GLY A 48 -28.37 17.60 4.85
CA GLY A 48 -29.49 17.56 3.91
C GLY A 48 -29.28 18.50 2.72
N PHE A 49 -28.79 19.71 2.96
CA PHE A 49 -28.38 20.64 1.89
C PHE A 49 -27.31 20.02 0.98
N ILE A 50 -26.30 19.34 1.58
CA ILE A 50 -25.21 18.70 0.83
C ILE A 50 -25.75 17.56 -0.04
N ASP A 51 -26.64 16.73 0.49
CA ASP A 51 -27.24 15.61 -0.25
C ASP A 51 -28.02 16.10 -1.46
N LYS A 52 -28.86 17.12 -1.25
CA LYS A 52 -29.62 17.71 -2.31
C LYS A 52 -28.76 18.40 -3.37
N LEU A 53 -27.67 19.03 -2.93
CA LEU A 53 -26.68 19.63 -3.84
C LEU A 53 -26.01 18.58 -4.72
N ILE A 54 -25.56 17.45 -4.13
CA ILE A 54 -24.92 16.35 -4.83
C ILE A 54 -25.90 15.75 -5.86
N GLU A 55 -27.16 15.51 -5.47
CA GLU A 55 -28.21 15.01 -6.32
C GLU A 55 -28.49 15.95 -7.50
N THR A 56 -28.74 17.24 -7.21
CA THR A 56 -29.11 18.24 -8.23
C THR A 56 -28.01 18.47 -9.26
N LEU A 57 -26.74 18.42 -8.81
CA LEU A 57 -25.59 18.56 -9.69
C LEU A 57 -25.14 17.25 -10.34
N GLU A 58 -25.79 16.12 -10.04
CA GLU A 58 -25.40 14.78 -10.48
C GLU A 58 -23.88 14.51 -10.24
N LEU A 59 -23.38 14.93 -9.05
CA LEU A 59 -21.98 14.76 -8.71
C LEU A 59 -21.68 13.29 -8.44
N LYS A 60 -20.65 12.79 -9.12
CA LYS A 60 -20.17 11.42 -8.92
C LYS A 60 -18.87 11.45 -8.11
N TYR A 61 -18.86 10.74 -6.99
CA TYR A 61 -17.64 10.52 -6.23
C TYR A 61 -17.53 9.05 -5.81
N GLU A 62 -16.30 8.56 -5.84
CA GLU A 62 -15.94 7.22 -5.38
C GLU A 62 -15.27 7.37 -4.01
N PHE A 63 -15.84 6.71 -3.02
CA PHE A 63 -15.29 6.66 -1.69
C PHE A 63 -15.48 5.24 -1.11
N ASP A 64 -14.38 4.62 -0.71
CA ASP A 64 -14.42 3.33 -0.05
C ASP A 64 -14.72 3.52 1.45
N ARG A 65 -15.90 3.12 1.88
CA ARG A 65 -16.35 3.24 3.28
C ARG A 65 -15.51 2.46 4.27
N GLU A 66 -14.81 1.43 3.84
CA GLU A 66 -13.85 0.71 4.68
C GLU A 66 -12.70 1.63 5.17
N LEU A 67 -12.41 2.69 4.41
CA LEU A 67 -11.41 3.69 4.81
C LEU A 67 -11.84 4.50 6.04
N LEU A 68 -13.14 4.58 6.35
CA LEU A 68 -13.64 5.22 7.57
C LEU A 68 -13.12 4.51 8.83
N LYS A 69 -12.82 3.21 8.76
CA LYS A 69 -12.23 2.45 9.85
C LYS A 69 -10.82 2.95 10.25
N LYS A 70 -10.14 3.68 9.35
CA LYS A 70 -8.84 4.31 9.63
C LYS A 70 -8.98 5.61 10.44
N ILE A 71 -10.17 6.18 10.51
CA ILE A 71 -10.43 7.47 11.16
C ILE A 71 -10.78 7.25 12.64
N PRO A 72 -10.23 8.06 13.56
CA PRO A 72 -10.59 7.97 14.98
C PRO A 72 -12.08 8.24 15.20
N LEU A 73 -12.80 7.29 15.79
CA LEU A 73 -14.22 7.43 16.13
C LEU A 73 -14.43 8.35 17.33
N ASN A 74 -13.45 8.43 18.23
CA ASN A 74 -13.50 9.23 19.44
C ASN A 74 -12.27 10.12 19.57
N GLY A 75 -12.40 11.22 20.33
CA GLY A 75 -11.34 12.17 20.57
C GLY A 75 -11.08 13.13 19.40
N PRO A 76 -10.22 14.13 19.60
CA PRO A 76 -9.93 15.13 18.59
C PRO A 76 -8.97 14.60 17.53
N PHE A 77 -9.15 15.06 16.31
CA PHE A 77 -8.16 14.88 15.23
C PHE A 77 -8.29 16.00 14.18
N ILE A 78 -7.24 16.15 13.39
CA ILE A 78 -7.20 17.09 12.26
C ILE A 78 -7.15 16.29 10.97
N THR A 79 -7.93 16.65 9.95
CA THR A 79 -7.68 16.19 8.59
C THR A 79 -6.87 17.21 7.80
N VAL A 80 -5.92 16.75 7.00
CA VAL A 80 -5.16 17.58 6.06
C VAL A 80 -5.39 17.08 4.65
N SER A 81 -5.72 17.98 3.72
CA SER A 81 -6.10 17.60 2.36
C SER A 81 -5.48 18.52 1.31
N ASN A 82 -5.24 17.97 0.10
CA ASN A 82 -5.07 18.79 -1.09
C ASN A 82 -6.39 19.48 -1.44
N HIS A 83 -6.33 20.55 -2.24
CA HIS A 83 -7.49 21.44 -2.49
C HIS A 83 -7.78 21.64 -3.98
N PRO A 84 -8.09 20.57 -4.75
CA PRO A 84 -8.23 20.69 -6.20
C PRO A 84 -9.50 21.40 -6.68
N PHE A 85 -10.59 21.40 -5.89
CA PHE A 85 -11.90 21.86 -6.33
C PHE A 85 -12.43 23.10 -5.58
N GLY A 86 -11.82 23.47 -4.47
CA GLY A 86 -12.29 24.57 -3.64
C GLY A 86 -13.44 24.14 -2.70
N GLY A 87 -14.52 24.93 -2.65
CA GLY A 87 -15.61 24.64 -1.72
C GLY A 87 -16.17 23.23 -1.80
N LEU A 88 -16.09 22.58 -2.94
CA LEU A 88 -16.58 21.20 -3.12
C LEU A 88 -15.78 20.19 -2.29
N ASP A 89 -14.46 20.37 -2.13
CA ASP A 89 -13.64 19.48 -1.29
C ASP A 89 -14.14 19.50 0.16
N GLY A 90 -14.44 20.71 0.67
CA GLY A 90 -15.00 20.88 2.01
C GLY A 90 -16.39 20.23 2.15
N ILE A 91 -17.26 20.44 1.17
CA ILE A 91 -18.61 19.85 1.14
C ILE A 91 -18.53 18.32 1.19
N LEU A 92 -17.65 17.70 0.40
CA LEU A 92 -17.48 16.25 0.38
C LEU A 92 -16.85 15.74 1.69
N LEU A 93 -15.93 16.49 2.34
CA LEU A 93 -15.44 16.15 3.66
C LEU A 93 -16.54 16.13 4.71
N ILE A 94 -17.39 17.18 4.75
CA ILE A 94 -18.53 17.22 5.65
C ILE A 94 -19.41 15.98 5.42
N LYS A 95 -19.77 15.70 4.16
CA LYS A 95 -20.62 14.54 3.83
C LYS A 95 -20.08 13.23 4.36
N ILE A 96 -18.82 12.95 4.09
CA ILE A 96 -18.18 11.66 4.44
C ILE A 96 -17.94 11.55 5.94
N LEU A 97 -17.40 12.60 6.56
CA LEU A 97 -17.05 12.55 7.97
C LEU A 97 -18.25 12.61 8.89
N SER A 98 -19.34 13.30 8.48
CA SER A 98 -20.57 13.35 9.28
C SER A 98 -21.27 12.00 9.41
N GLU A 99 -20.91 11.00 8.58
CA GLU A 99 -21.42 9.62 8.75
C GLU A 99 -20.90 8.97 10.05
N ILE A 100 -19.74 9.41 10.57
CA ILE A 100 -19.11 8.83 11.76
C ILE A 100 -18.87 9.85 12.90
N ARG A 101 -18.82 11.15 12.56
CA ARG A 101 -18.50 12.25 13.48
C ARG A 101 -19.38 13.47 13.15
N PRO A 102 -20.39 13.77 13.96
CA PRO A 102 -21.28 14.92 13.71
C PRO A 102 -20.64 16.27 14.04
N ASP A 103 -19.52 16.27 14.76
CA ASP A 103 -18.80 17.43 15.27
C ASP A 103 -17.71 17.97 14.33
N VAL A 104 -17.83 17.69 13.03
CA VAL A 104 -16.90 18.14 11.99
C VAL A 104 -16.98 19.66 11.81
N LYS A 105 -15.81 20.32 11.83
CA LYS A 105 -15.66 21.74 11.46
C LYS A 105 -14.58 21.87 10.39
N ILE A 106 -14.73 22.83 9.49
CA ILE A 106 -13.76 23.15 8.45
C ILE A 106 -13.18 24.53 8.70
N LEU A 107 -11.85 24.62 8.66
CA LEU A 107 -11.16 25.91 8.68
C LEU A 107 -11.28 26.55 7.28
N ALA A 108 -12.04 27.60 7.15
CA ALA A 108 -12.43 28.17 5.86
C ALA A 108 -12.32 29.71 5.85
N ASN A 109 -12.27 30.27 4.64
CA ASN A 109 -12.35 31.71 4.44
C ASN A 109 -13.77 32.21 4.77
N GLU A 110 -13.89 33.45 5.24
CA GLU A 110 -15.15 34.13 5.57
C GLU A 110 -16.20 34.08 4.43
N PHE A 111 -15.76 33.97 3.19
CA PHE A 111 -16.64 33.88 2.05
C PHE A 111 -17.59 32.67 2.11
N LEU A 112 -17.16 31.55 2.67
CA LEU A 112 -17.99 30.35 2.81
C LEU A 112 -19.05 30.46 3.90
N LYS A 113 -18.89 31.36 4.86
CA LYS A 113 -19.95 31.69 5.85
C LYS A 113 -21.20 32.32 5.23
N LYS A 114 -21.12 32.83 4.00
CA LYS A 114 -22.29 33.36 3.28
C LYS A 114 -23.25 32.26 2.85
N ILE A 115 -22.86 31.01 2.92
CA ILE A 115 -23.73 29.86 2.71
C ILE A 115 -24.40 29.52 4.04
N GLU A 116 -25.51 30.20 4.34
CA GLU A 116 -26.21 30.09 5.62
C GLU A 116 -26.55 28.63 5.98
N SER A 117 -26.96 27.82 5.03
CA SER A 117 -27.29 26.40 5.19
C SER A 117 -26.12 25.52 5.70
N LEU A 118 -24.86 25.97 5.60
CA LEU A 118 -23.67 25.23 6.02
C LEU A 118 -22.86 25.99 7.10
N ASN A 119 -23.39 27.06 7.67
CA ASN A 119 -22.66 27.96 8.54
C ASN A 119 -22.09 27.24 9.78
N ASP A 120 -22.81 26.25 10.29
CA ASP A 120 -22.40 25.47 11.47
C ASP A 120 -21.13 24.63 11.23
N PHE A 121 -20.78 24.35 9.99
CA PHE A 121 -19.57 23.57 9.68
C PHE A 121 -18.30 24.43 9.51
N PHE A 122 -18.41 25.75 9.42
CA PHE A 122 -17.27 26.62 9.09
C PHE A 122 -16.74 27.40 10.28
N LEU A 123 -15.44 27.27 10.52
CA LEU A 123 -14.66 28.17 11.36
C LEU A 123 -13.89 29.14 10.45
N SER A 124 -14.19 30.44 10.59
CA SER A 124 -13.61 31.47 9.74
C SER A 124 -12.20 31.84 10.16
N VAL A 125 -11.28 31.80 9.22
CA VAL A 125 -9.91 32.29 9.38
C VAL A 125 -9.56 33.20 8.22
N ASN A 126 -9.04 34.38 8.52
CA ASN A 126 -8.40 35.23 7.53
C ASN A 126 -6.88 35.12 7.68
N PRO A 127 -6.18 34.27 6.89
CA PRO A 127 -4.75 34.05 7.03
C PRO A 127 -3.90 35.27 6.62
N PHE A 128 -4.50 36.26 5.97
CA PHE A 128 -3.81 37.42 5.41
C PHE A 128 -3.94 38.69 6.25
N GLU A 129 -4.82 38.76 7.23
CA GLU A 129 -4.92 39.91 8.11
C GLU A 129 -4.02 39.74 9.34
N LYS A 130 -3.13 40.71 9.53
CA LYS A 130 -2.31 40.83 10.74
C LYS A 130 -3.13 41.26 11.97
N ASP A 131 -4.42 41.48 11.80
CA ASP A 131 -5.34 41.97 12.81
C ASP A 131 -6.01 40.87 13.60
N SER A 132 -6.63 41.23 14.71
CA SER A 132 -7.21 40.36 15.74
C SER A 132 -8.24 39.31 15.27
N SER A 133 -8.79 39.44 14.07
CA SER A 133 -9.81 38.53 13.50
C SER A 133 -9.25 37.16 13.12
N GLY A 134 -8.05 37.11 12.53
CA GLY A 134 -7.40 35.85 12.14
C GLY A 134 -7.00 34.99 13.36
N MET A 135 -6.59 35.64 14.45
CA MET A 135 -6.29 34.95 15.71
C MET A 135 -7.54 34.39 16.40
N SER A 136 -8.69 35.03 16.22
CA SER A 136 -9.98 34.56 16.77
C SER A 136 -10.38 33.21 16.20
N GLY A 137 -10.30 33.02 14.89
CA GLY A 137 -10.66 31.76 14.23
C GLY A 137 -9.75 30.58 14.62
N LEU A 138 -8.44 30.80 14.72
CA LEU A 138 -7.51 29.78 15.19
C LEU A 138 -7.72 29.43 16.67
N ARG A 139 -8.12 30.40 17.51
CA ARG A 139 -8.50 30.13 18.92
C ARG A 139 -9.78 29.27 18.98
N GLN A 140 -10.79 29.59 18.17
CA GLN A 140 -12.02 28.78 18.09
C GLN A 140 -11.72 27.36 17.61
N ALA A 141 -10.85 27.19 16.61
CA ALA A 141 -10.41 25.91 16.11
C ALA A 141 -9.68 25.09 17.20
N MET A 142 -8.79 25.73 17.97
CA MET A 142 -8.11 25.09 19.08
C MET A 142 -9.08 24.67 20.17
N LYS A 143 -10.04 25.54 20.53
CA LYS A 143 -11.07 25.22 21.52
C LYS A 143 -11.95 24.05 21.05
N HIS A 144 -12.29 23.99 19.77
CA HIS A 144 -13.04 22.89 19.18
C HIS A 144 -12.27 21.56 19.29
N LEU A 145 -10.98 21.54 18.99
CA LEU A 145 -10.13 20.35 19.19
C LEU A 145 -10.03 19.96 20.67
N GLN A 146 -9.87 20.93 21.57
CA GLN A 146 -9.82 20.67 23.02
C GLN A 146 -11.12 20.08 23.57
N SER A 147 -12.26 20.39 22.95
CA SER A 147 -13.55 19.76 23.28
C SER A 147 -13.77 18.38 22.64
N GLY A 148 -12.76 17.82 21.97
CA GLY A 148 -12.81 16.50 21.35
C GLY A 148 -13.25 16.51 19.87
N GLY A 149 -13.43 17.70 19.28
CA GLY A 149 -13.99 17.86 17.94
C GLY A 149 -13.04 17.56 16.78
N VAL A 150 -13.61 17.43 15.59
CA VAL A 150 -12.89 17.18 14.33
C VAL A 150 -12.67 18.46 13.55
N LEU A 151 -11.44 18.73 13.13
CA LEU A 151 -11.08 19.90 12.35
C LEU A 151 -10.50 19.53 10.98
N CYS A 152 -11.13 20.00 9.91
CA CYS A 152 -10.65 19.81 8.55
C CYS A 152 -9.89 21.05 8.08
N ILE A 153 -8.69 20.83 7.54
CA ILE A 153 -7.80 21.90 7.09
C ILE A 153 -7.30 21.62 5.68
N PHE A 154 -7.28 22.66 4.84
CA PHE A 154 -6.60 22.70 3.55
C PHE A 154 -5.34 23.57 3.68
N PRO A 155 -4.17 22.97 4.00
CA PRO A 155 -3.02 23.74 4.47
C PRO A 155 -2.40 24.70 3.42
N ALA A 156 -2.69 24.49 2.13
CA ALA A 156 -2.29 25.40 1.07
C ALA A 156 -3.00 26.78 1.15
N GLY A 157 -4.17 26.84 1.80
CA GLY A 157 -4.98 28.06 1.94
C GLY A 157 -5.63 28.56 0.66
N GLU A 158 -5.36 27.92 -0.46
CA GLU A 158 -5.95 28.23 -1.76
C GLU A 158 -6.10 26.98 -2.64
N VAL A 159 -6.97 27.09 -3.65
CA VAL A 159 -7.24 26.00 -4.61
C VAL A 159 -6.03 25.74 -5.50
N SER A 160 -5.74 24.47 -5.76
CA SER A 160 -4.63 24.01 -6.60
C SER A 160 -4.54 24.79 -7.93
N GLY A 161 -3.34 24.99 -8.38
CA GLY A 161 -3.02 25.75 -9.60
C GLY A 161 -1.92 25.08 -10.43
N PHE A 162 -1.53 25.69 -11.54
CA PHE A 162 -0.38 25.25 -12.32
C PHE A 162 0.93 25.54 -11.58
N ASP A 163 1.82 24.56 -11.55
CA ASP A 163 3.24 24.76 -11.24
C ASP A 163 4.02 25.23 -12.49
N GLN A 164 5.32 25.38 -12.35
CA GLN A 164 6.22 25.76 -13.45
C GLN A 164 6.29 24.73 -14.60
N TYR A 165 5.81 23.51 -14.37
CA TYR A 165 5.76 22.41 -15.36
C TYR A 165 4.34 22.15 -15.86
N TYR A 166 3.38 23.04 -15.60
CA TYR A 166 1.96 22.91 -15.93
C TYR A 166 1.27 21.70 -15.28
N ASN A 167 1.81 21.17 -14.18
CA ASN A 167 1.08 20.24 -13.35
C ASN A 167 0.13 20.99 -12.42
N ILE A 168 -1.03 20.39 -12.11
CA ILE A 168 -1.98 20.97 -11.18
C ILE A 168 -1.67 20.45 -9.79
N VAL A 169 -1.17 21.33 -8.94
CA VAL A 169 -0.75 21.03 -7.56
C VAL A 169 -1.14 22.17 -6.62
N ASP A 170 -1.21 21.88 -5.33
CA ASP A 170 -1.30 22.93 -4.33
C ASP A 170 0.00 23.75 -4.29
N LYS A 171 -0.12 25.02 -3.95
CA LYS A 171 1.03 25.79 -3.50
C LYS A 171 1.65 25.17 -2.24
N GLU A 172 2.79 25.68 -1.85
CA GLU A 172 3.40 25.25 -0.58
C GLU A 172 2.43 25.43 0.57
N TRP A 173 2.40 24.45 1.46
CA TRP A 173 1.56 24.49 2.64
C TRP A 173 2.05 25.58 3.60
N GLN A 174 1.13 26.37 4.10
CA GLN A 174 1.44 27.58 4.85
C GLN A 174 2.06 27.27 6.21
N PHE A 175 3.22 27.85 6.49
CA PHE A 175 3.96 27.68 7.75
C PHE A 175 3.11 27.95 9.02
N PRO A 176 2.29 29.02 9.11
CA PRO A 176 1.45 29.26 10.29
C PRO A 176 0.43 28.12 10.52
N VAL A 177 -0.10 27.53 9.45
CA VAL A 177 -1.06 26.43 9.50
C VAL A 177 -0.36 25.16 9.99
N ILE A 178 0.82 24.86 9.45
CA ILE A 178 1.63 23.70 9.89
C ILE A 178 2.00 23.83 11.37
N LYS A 179 2.41 25.04 11.79
CA LYS A 179 2.71 25.34 13.19
C LYS A 179 1.49 25.13 14.10
N PHE A 180 0.30 25.55 13.65
CA PHE A 180 -0.95 25.31 14.37
C PHE A 180 -1.24 23.81 14.51
N ILE A 181 -1.14 23.04 13.41
CA ILE A 181 -1.36 21.59 13.40
C ILE A 181 -0.40 20.90 14.38
N LYS A 182 0.89 21.26 14.35
CA LYS A 182 1.88 20.68 15.26
C LYS A 182 1.57 21.00 16.73
N LYS A 183 1.15 22.25 17.02
CA LYS A 183 0.81 22.71 18.36
C LYS A 183 -0.47 22.06 18.93
N ALA A 184 -1.37 21.59 18.06
CA ALA A 184 -2.60 20.94 18.48
C ALA A 184 -2.38 19.58 19.15
N GLU A 185 -1.25 18.91 18.88
CA GLU A 185 -0.84 17.63 19.47
C GLU A 185 -1.89 16.51 19.34
N VAL A 186 -2.69 16.55 18.30
CA VAL A 186 -3.73 15.56 18.00
C VAL A 186 -3.35 14.75 16.75
N PRO A 187 -3.92 13.54 16.57
CA PRO A 187 -3.70 12.77 15.35
C PRO A 187 -4.06 13.56 14.10
N VAL A 188 -3.27 13.39 13.03
CA VAL A 188 -3.51 14.04 11.72
C VAL A 188 -3.84 12.99 10.68
N VAL A 189 -5.01 13.09 10.06
CA VAL A 189 -5.50 12.17 9.01
C VAL A 189 -5.30 12.80 7.63
N PRO A 190 -4.40 12.28 6.80
CA PRO A 190 -4.24 12.76 5.43
C PRO A 190 -5.40 12.28 4.56
N ILE A 191 -5.99 13.18 3.77
CA ILE A 191 -7.05 12.87 2.81
C ILE A 191 -6.69 13.46 1.45
N TYR A 192 -6.88 12.68 0.38
CA TYR A 192 -6.55 13.09 -0.97
C TYR A 192 -7.78 13.08 -1.87
N PHE A 193 -7.98 14.17 -2.59
CA PHE A 193 -8.99 14.31 -3.64
C PHE A 193 -8.33 14.19 -5.01
N SER A 194 -8.81 13.27 -5.84
CA SER A 194 -8.31 13.11 -7.21
C SER A 194 -9.06 14.01 -8.18
N GLY A 195 -8.31 14.57 -9.12
CA GLY A 195 -8.88 15.40 -10.18
C GLY A 195 -8.48 16.87 -10.06
N SER A 196 -9.12 17.72 -10.86
CA SER A 196 -8.82 19.15 -10.91
C SER A 196 -9.99 19.94 -11.50
N ASN A 197 -10.07 21.20 -11.27
CA ASN A 197 -10.97 22.13 -11.96
C ASN A 197 -10.71 22.17 -13.47
N SER A 198 -11.56 22.84 -14.24
CA SER A 198 -11.42 22.94 -15.70
C SER A 198 -10.10 23.62 -16.10
N ARG A 199 -9.57 23.28 -17.28
CA ARG A 199 -8.38 23.98 -17.82
C ARG A 199 -8.59 25.47 -17.90
N MET A 200 -9.80 25.92 -18.23
CA MET A 200 -10.14 27.35 -18.28
C MET A 200 -10.02 28.00 -16.90
N PHE A 201 -10.42 27.32 -15.82
CA PHE A 201 -10.24 27.81 -14.46
C PHE A 201 -8.77 28.06 -14.13
N HIS A 202 -7.89 27.13 -14.46
CA HIS A 202 -6.46 27.27 -14.21
C HIS A 202 -5.83 28.37 -15.10
N TRP A 203 -6.27 28.46 -16.36
CA TRP A 203 -5.79 29.49 -17.28
C TRP A 203 -6.21 30.91 -16.82
N LEU A 204 -7.44 31.08 -16.36
CA LEU A 204 -7.89 32.34 -15.75
C LEU A 204 -7.05 32.73 -14.52
N GLY A 205 -6.62 31.73 -13.74
CA GLY A 205 -5.73 31.93 -12.60
C GLY A 205 -4.34 32.45 -12.97
N MET A 206 -3.83 32.11 -14.14
CA MET A 206 -2.57 32.63 -14.66
C MET A 206 -2.68 34.11 -15.07
N ILE A 207 -3.85 34.51 -15.58
CA ILE A 207 -4.11 35.90 -15.98
C ILE A 207 -4.35 36.78 -14.75
N ASN A 208 -5.26 36.35 -13.86
CA ASN A 208 -5.60 37.10 -12.66
C ASN A 208 -6.17 36.17 -11.57
N PRO A 209 -5.54 36.14 -10.39
CA PRO A 209 -6.03 35.31 -9.26
C PRO A 209 -7.46 35.61 -8.84
N LYS A 210 -7.93 36.86 -8.95
CA LYS A 210 -9.30 37.23 -8.61
C LYS A 210 -10.34 36.61 -9.55
N LEU A 211 -10.01 36.48 -10.85
CA LEU A 211 -10.86 35.78 -11.83
C LEU A 211 -10.95 34.28 -11.54
N LYS A 212 -9.86 33.67 -11.10
CA LYS A 212 -9.84 32.28 -10.63
C LYS A 212 -10.85 32.07 -9.49
N VAL A 213 -10.79 32.91 -8.46
CA VAL A 213 -11.70 32.81 -7.31
C VAL A 213 -13.15 33.04 -7.72
N ALA A 214 -13.42 34.04 -8.56
CA ALA A 214 -14.78 34.33 -9.05
C ALA A 214 -15.36 33.19 -9.91
N LYS A 215 -14.53 32.38 -10.57
CA LYS A 215 -14.96 31.23 -11.39
C LYS A 215 -15.31 30.00 -10.55
N LEU A 216 -14.83 29.87 -9.31
CA LEU A 216 -15.01 28.69 -8.45
C LEU A 216 -16.47 28.22 -8.32
N PRO A 217 -17.48 29.08 -8.02
CA PRO A 217 -18.85 28.62 -7.90
C PRO A 217 -19.40 28.02 -9.21
N GLY A 218 -18.98 28.56 -10.37
CA GLY A 218 -19.36 28.04 -11.68
C GLY A 218 -18.72 26.68 -12.04
N GLU A 219 -17.59 26.32 -11.41
CA GLU A 219 -16.94 25.05 -11.64
C GLU A 219 -17.76 23.86 -11.14
N LEU A 220 -18.70 24.06 -10.21
CA LEU A 220 -19.65 23.03 -9.77
C LEU A 220 -20.41 22.42 -10.95
N PHE A 221 -20.84 23.23 -11.91
CA PHE A 221 -21.57 22.78 -13.10
C PHE A 221 -20.71 22.10 -14.16
N SER A 222 -19.39 22.28 -14.12
CA SER A 222 -18.47 21.62 -15.04
C SER A 222 -18.14 20.17 -14.67
N ARG A 223 -18.66 19.69 -13.55
CA ARG A 223 -18.37 18.37 -12.96
C ARG A 223 -19.32 17.25 -13.38
N LYS A 224 -20.42 17.58 -14.03
CA LYS A 224 -21.38 16.60 -14.55
C LYS A 224 -20.61 15.49 -15.30
N LYS A 225 -20.70 14.23 -14.81
CA LYS A 225 -20.06 13.02 -15.37
C LYS A 225 -18.56 12.80 -15.04
N LYS A 226 -17.89 13.66 -14.26
CA LYS A 226 -16.51 13.40 -13.83
C LYS A 226 -16.51 12.86 -12.41
N GLU A 227 -15.94 11.69 -12.23
CA GLU A 227 -15.83 11.03 -10.92
C GLU A 227 -14.69 11.60 -10.10
N ILE A 228 -14.94 11.91 -8.83
CA ILE A 228 -13.98 12.35 -7.85
C ILE A 228 -13.66 11.15 -6.96
N THR A 229 -12.43 10.68 -6.93
CA THR A 229 -12.03 9.64 -5.98
C THR A 229 -11.46 10.29 -4.73
N ILE A 230 -11.91 9.85 -3.56
CA ILE A 230 -11.47 10.34 -2.25
C ILE A 230 -10.75 9.20 -1.55
N ARG A 231 -9.55 9.48 -1.02
CA ARG A 231 -8.74 8.49 -0.31
C ARG A 231 -8.36 9.01 1.07
N VAL A 232 -8.44 8.13 2.06
CA VAL A 232 -8.03 8.39 3.44
C VAL A 232 -6.79 7.57 3.74
N GLY A 233 -5.73 8.23 4.20
CA GLY A 233 -4.49 7.58 4.60
C GLY A 233 -4.47 7.22 6.08
N THR A 234 -3.45 6.46 6.47
CA THR A 234 -3.22 6.10 7.87
C THR A 234 -2.92 7.35 8.70
N PRO A 235 -3.60 7.55 9.85
CA PRO A 235 -3.35 8.68 10.73
C PRO A 235 -1.90 8.80 11.16
N ILE A 236 -1.37 10.02 11.13
CA ILE A 236 -0.10 10.40 11.73
C ILE A 236 -0.37 10.56 13.22
N ARG A 237 0.18 9.69 14.05
CA ARG A 237 -0.05 9.68 15.48
C ARG A 237 0.77 10.78 16.17
N ARG A 238 0.39 11.16 17.38
CA ARG A 238 1.11 12.15 18.19
C ARG A 238 2.61 11.82 18.30
N ASN A 239 2.97 10.60 18.61
CA ASN A 239 4.37 10.17 18.71
C ASN A 239 5.14 10.30 17.39
N ASP A 240 4.46 10.13 16.25
CA ASP A 240 5.07 10.35 14.93
C ASP A 240 5.32 11.85 14.68
N ILE A 241 4.44 12.73 15.20
CA ILE A 241 4.57 14.20 15.09
C ILE A 241 5.72 14.74 15.96
N GLU A 242 5.87 14.21 17.15
CA GLU A 242 6.90 14.60 18.12
C GLU A 242 8.33 14.36 17.63
N GLN A 243 8.52 13.41 16.69
CA GLN A 243 9.82 13.12 16.07
C GLN A 243 10.36 14.25 15.20
N PHE A 244 9.51 15.18 14.75
CA PHE A 244 9.93 16.29 13.90
C PHE A 244 10.31 17.52 14.74
N ASN A 245 11.59 17.85 14.80
CA ASN A 245 12.05 19.11 15.42
C ASN A 245 11.77 20.30 14.52
N ASP A 246 11.92 20.18 13.20
CA ASP A 246 11.65 21.22 12.22
C ASP A 246 10.20 21.18 11.72
N ILE A 247 9.53 22.33 11.83
CA ILE A 247 8.14 22.54 11.40
C ILE A 247 8.01 22.37 9.88
N ASN A 248 8.97 22.84 9.11
CA ASN A 248 8.95 22.73 7.65
C ASN A 248 9.11 21.27 7.20
N GLN A 249 9.97 20.51 7.88
CA GLN A 249 10.13 19.09 7.63
C GLN A 249 8.81 18.34 7.91
N PHE A 250 8.14 18.64 9.02
CA PHE A 250 6.83 18.08 9.34
C PHE A 250 5.78 18.44 8.28
N GLY A 251 5.76 19.70 7.80
CA GLY A 251 4.87 20.14 6.73
C GLY A 251 5.09 19.36 5.42
N ARG A 252 6.35 19.20 5.01
CA ARG A 252 6.72 18.42 3.82
C ARG A 252 6.31 16.95 3.96
N PHE A 253 6.49 16.37 5.14
CA PHE A 253 6.07 15.00 5.42
C PHE A 253 4.55 14.81 5.31
N MET A 254 3.76 15.67 5.96
CA MET A 254 2.28 15.62 5.86
C MET A 254 1.82 15.77 4.40
N ARG A 255 2.40 16.72 3.67
CA ARG A 255 2.09 16.96 2.25
C ARG A 255 2.44 15.75 1.41
N ALA A 256 3.64 15.17 1.59
CA ALA A 256 4.07 13.97 0.87
C ALA A 256 3.14 12.79 1.15
N LYS A 257 2.75 12.58 2.42
CA LYS A 257 1.82 11.53 2.83
C LYS A 257 0.43 11.71 2.21
N THR A 258 -0.06 12.93 2.11
CA THR A 258 -1.32 13.25 1.43
C THR A 258 -1.25 12.97 -0.08
N TYR A 259 -0.20 13.43 -0.76
CA TYR A 259 -0.05 13.27 -2.20
C TYR A 259 0.28 11.84 -2.63
N SER A 260 0.92 11.05 -1.78
CA SER A 260 1.20 9.63 -2.06
C SER A 260 -0.08 8.81 -2.24
N LEU A 261 -1.18 9.20 -1.58
CA LEU A 261 -2.50 8.57 -1.76
C LEU A 261 -3.04 8.67 -3.19
N GLY A 262 -2.55 9.64 -3.97
CA GLY A 262 -2.92 9.84 -5.38
C GLY A 262 -1.91 9.30 -6.39
N ALA A 263 -0.85 8.65 -5.95
CA ALA A 263 0.28 8.29 -6.81
C ALA A 263 -0.08 7.32 -7.94
N ASP A 264 -1.02 6.39 -7.72
CA ASP A 264 -1.44 5.40 -8.72
C ASP A 264 -2.08 6.01 -9.98
N LYS A 265 -2.75 7.14 -9.87
CA LYS A 265 -3.51 7.72 -10.99
C LYS A 265 -2.68 8.48 -12.03
N LYS A 266 -1.44 8.85 -11.72
CA LYS A 266 -0.56 9.57 -12.68
C LYS A 266 -0.07 8.70 -13.85
N ILE A 267 -0.24 7.39 -13.81
CA ILE A 267 0.30 6.45 -14.81
C ILE A 267 -0.67 6.23 -16.00
N GLU A 268 -1.94 6.56 -15.87
CA GLU A 268 -2.92 6.32 -16.94
C GLU A 268 -2.85 7.30 -18.14
N VAL A 269 -2.12 8.39 -18.06
CA VAL A 269 -2.17 9.49 -19.05
C VAL A 269 -1.34 9.27 -20.31
N ARG A 270 -0.58 8.17 -20.45
CA ARG A 270 0.19 7.86 -21.66
C ARG A 270 -0.04 6.45 -22.24
N LYS A 271 -1.28 6.03 -22.39
CA LYS A 271 -1.62 4.97 -23.37
C LYS A 271 -1.99 5.59 -24.72
N PHE A 272 -1.01 6.22 -25.38
CA PHE A 272 -1.09 6.42 -26.82
C PHE A 272 -0.44 5.21 -27.52
N PHE A 273 -1.28 4.45 -28.22
CA PHE A 273 -0.98 3.52 -29.31
C PHE A 273 0.40 2.81 -29.25
N LYS A 274 0.46 1.68 -28.58
CA LYS A 274 1.29 0.57 -29.05
C LYS A 274 0.33 -0.53 -29.49
N LEU A 275 0.31 -0.79 -30.79
CA LEU A 275 -0.13 -2.04 -31.36
C LEU A 275 0.75 -3.14 -30.73
N LEU A 276 0.28 -3.72 -29.62
CA LEU A 276 0.89 -4.90 -29.04
C LEU A 276 0.44 -6.10 -29.87
N PRO A 277 1.35 -7.02 -30.22
CA PRO A 277 0.94 -8.29 -30.76
C PRO A 277 -0.02 -8.94 -29.78
N ARG A 278 -1.18 -9.39 -30.24
CA ARG A 278 -2.14 -10.17 -29.45
C ARG A 278 -1.38 -11.34 -28.82
N LYS A 279 -1.21 -11.35 -27.50
CA LYS A 279 -0.84 -12.57 -26.79
C LYS A 279 -1.84 -13.65 -27.20
N LYS A 280 -1.34 -14.79 -27.68
CA LYS A 280 -2.16 -16.01 -27.78
C LYS A 280 -2.82 -16.18 -26.43
N LYS A 281 -4.16 -16.22 -26.38
CA LYS A 281 -4.90 -16.70 -25.21
C LYS A 281 -4.43 -18.14 -24.99
N THR A 282 -3.62 -18.36 -23.98
CA THR A 282 -3.42 -19.71 -23.43
C THR A 282 -4.78 -20.15 -22.92
N LEU A 283 -5.35 -21.20 -23.52
CA LEU A 283 -6.54 -21.85 -23.01
C LEU A 283 -6.22 -22.26 -21.57
N ILE A 284 -7.09 -21.89 -20.63
CA ILE A 284 -6.97 -22.32 -19.25
C ILE A 284 -7.43 -23.77 -19.22
N GLU A 285 -6.52 -24.68 -18.84
CA GLU A 285 -6.84 -26.09 -18.72
C GLU A 285 -7.72 -26.35 -17.49
N GLU A 286 -8.59 -27.35 -17.57
CA GLU A 286 -9.34 -27.83 -16.41
C GLU A 286 -8.38 -28.47 -15.41
N ILE A 287 -8.56 -28.16 -14.12
CA ILE A 287 -7.70 -28.69 -13.06
C ILE A 287 -8.07 -30.16 -12.83
N ILE A 288 -7.07 -31.01 -12.62
CA ILE A 288 -7.27 -32.43 -12.35
C ILE A 288 -8.18 -32.64 -11.12
N PRO A 289 -8.91 -33.76 -11.05
CA PRO A 289 -9.70 -34.11 -9.87
C PRO A 289 -8.79 -34.33 -8.64
N ALA A 290 -9.37 -34.17 -7.45
CA ALA A 290 -8.67 -34.45 -6.19
C ALA A 290 -8.25 -35.93 -6.10
N VAL A 291 -7.08 -36.18 -5.52
CA VAL A 291 -6.60 -37.51 -5.24
C VAL A 291 -7.47 -38.16 -4.15
N ASP A 292 -7.80 -39.46 -4.29
CA ASP A 292 -8.60 -40.18 -3.31
C ASP A 292 -7.94 -40.17 -1.92
N LYS A 293 -8.72 -39.86 -0.90
CA LYS A 293 -8.27 -39.76 0.50
C LYS A 293 -7.58 -41.02 0.99
N ASN A 294 -8.11 -42.19 0.66
CA ASN A 294 -7.55 -43.46 1.12
C ASN A 294 -6.17 -43.74 0.53
N ILE A 295 -5.93 -43.25 -0.69
CA ILE A 295 -4.60 -43.35 -1.31
C ILE A 295 -3.62 -42.47 -0.56
N LEU A 296 -4.01 -41.21 -0.23
CA LEU A 296 -3.18 -40.29 0.54
C LEU A 296 -2.90 -40.81 1.95
N LEU A 297 -3.90 -41.37 2.65
CA LEU A 297 -3.72 -41.96 3.99
C LEU A 297 -2.75 -43.14 3.99
N LYS A 298 -2.81 -44.01 2.98
CA LYS A 298 -1.86 -45.16 2.84
C LYS A 298 -0.44 -44.64 2.60
N GLU A 299 -0.28 -43.66 1.72
CA GLU A 299 1.03 -43.07 1.44
C GLU A 299 1.57 -42.34 2.68
N LEU A 300 0.71 -41.57 3.41
CA LEU A 300 1.07 -40.93 4.66
C LEU A 300 1.60 -41.90 5.70
N GLN A 301 0.95 -43.03 5.85
CA GLN A 301 1.32 -44.09 6.79
C GLN A 301 2.71 -44.66 6.46
N SER A 302 3.07 -44.78 5.17
CA SER A 302 4.38 -45.27 4.72
C SER A 302 5.54 -44.31 4.97
N ILE A 303 5.28 -43.03 5.15
CA ILE A 303 6.31 -41.99 5.34
C ILE A 303 6.37 -41.45 6.77
N LYS A 304 5.42 -41.84 7.62
CA LYS A 304 5.23 -41.22 8.93
C LYS A 304 6.49 -41.27 9.80
N ASP A 305 7.08 -42.44 9.95
CA ASP A 305 8.19 -42.68 10.87
C ASP A 305 9.50 -42.00 10.40
N ASP A 306 9.68 -41.90 9.08
CA ASP A 306 10.94 -41.37 8.49
C ASP A 306 10.91 -39.86 8.23
N TYR A 307 9.71 -39.27 7.97
CA TYR A 307 9.61 -37.91 7.43
C TYR A 307 8.69 -36.96 8.20
N GLU A 308 8.11 -37.42 9.33
CA GLU A 308 7.43 -36.52 10.25
C GLU A 308 8.43 -35.60 10.94
N LEU A 309 8.17 -34.29 10.93
CA LEU A 309 9.00 -33.33 11.65
C LEU A 309 8.46 -33.08 13.07
N PHE A 310 7.19 -32.77 13.19
CA PHE A 310 6.49 -32.56 14.46
C PHE A 310 4.98 -32.46 14.25
N SER A 311 4.24 -32.59 15.35
CA SER A 311 2.79 -32.39 15.40
C SER A 311 2.42 -31.28 16.38
N VAL A 312 1.40 -30.47 16.03
CA VAL A 312 0.84 -29.41 16.88
C VAL A 312 -0.68 -29.42 16.74
N LYS A 313 -1.39 -29.70 17.81
CA LYS A 313 -2.86 -29.88 17.80
C LYS A 313 -3.25 -30.98 16.80
N ASN A 314 -4.13 -30.63 15.86
CA ASN A 314 -4.58 -31.51 14.77
C ASN A 314 -3.70 -31.48 13.53
N TYR A 315 -2.62 -30.71 13.52
CA TYR A 315 -1.71 -30.56 12.37
C TYR A 315 -0.43 -31.35 12.57
N THR A 316 -0.03 -32.08 11.53
CA THR A 316 1.27 -32.77 11.46
C THR A 316 2.04 -32.20 10.27
N VAL A 317 3.33 -31.88 10.46
CA VAL A 317 4.22 -31.34 9.45
C VAL A 317 5.19 -32.43 9.00
N TYR A 318 5.26 -32.64 7.69
CA TYR A 318 6.14 -33.63 7.05
C TYR A 318 7.13 -32.92 6.11
N CYS A 319 8.31 -33.54 5.90
CA CYS A 319 9.24 -33.13 4.86
C CYS A 319 9.82 -34.37 4.16
N ALA A 320 9.22 -34.78 3.06
CA ALA A 320 9.54 -36.01 2.35
C ALA A 320 10.10 -35.80 0.96
N PRO A 321 11.07 -36.63 0.49
CA PRO A 321 11.48 -36.65 -0.91
C PRO A 321 10.29 -36.98 -1.82
N THR A 322 10.15 -36.26 -2.92
CA THR A 322 9.00 -36.41 -3.82
C THR A 322 8.81 -37.85 -4.34
N LYS A 323 9.91 -38.58 -4.55
CA LYS A 323 9.88 -39.99 -4.95
C LYS A 323 9.15 -40.90 -3.99
N CYS A 324 9.05 -40.54 -2.71
CA CYS A 324 8.38 -41.31 -1.66
C CYS A 324 6.88 -40.98 -1.55
N ILE A 325 6.43 -39.89 -2.20
CA ILE A 325 5.08 -39.32 -2.06
C ILE A 325 4.45 -38.96 -3.42
N PRO A 326 4.41 -39.84 -4.41
CA PRO A 326 3.93 -39.51 -5.75
C PRO A 326 2.46 -39.02 -5.78
N ASN A 327 1.59 -39.60 -4.93
CA ASN A 327 0.19 -39.20 -4.85
C ASN A 327 0.02 -37.84 -4.12
N PHE A 328 0.76 -37.65 -3.03
CA PHE A 328 0.84 -36.30 -2.40
C PHE A 328 1.36 -35.25 -3.36
N LEU A 329 2.36 -35.56 -4.18
CA LEU A 329 2.84 -34.60 -5.20
C LEU A 329 1.73 -34.17 -6.16
N ASN A 330 0.92 -35.12 -6.64
CA ASN A 330 -0.20 -34.80 -7.52
C ASN A 330 -1.23 -33.90 -6.82
N GLU A 331 -1.58 -34.22 -5.57
CA GLU A 331 -2.51 -33.38 -4.81
C GLU A 331 -1.91 -32.01 -4.46
N ILE A 332 -0.62 -31.93 -4.10
CA ILE A 332 0.10 -30.67 -3.88
C ILE A 332 0.10 -29.83 -5.17
N GLY A 333 0.43 -30.42 -6.32
CA GLY A 333 0.43 -29.73 -7.61
C GLY A 333 -0.95 -29.21 -8.01
N ARG A 334 -2.01 -29.99 -7.74
CA ARG A 334 -3.41 -29.56 -7.93
C ARG A 334 -3.77 -28.38 -7.04
N LEU A 335 -3.45 -28.44 -5.75
CA LEU A 335 -3.74 -27.38 -4.78
C LEU A 335 -2.91 -26.13 -5.03
N ARG A 336 -1.67 -26.26 -5.52
CA ARG A 336 -0.85 -25.14 -5.99
C ARG A 336 -1.55 -24.40 -7.12
N GLU A 337 -1.97 -25.11 -8.16
CA GLU A 337 -2.61 -24.49 -9.32
C GLU A 337 -3.91 -23.78 -8.93
N ILE A 338 -4.75 -24.39 -8.07
CA ILE A 338 -5.95 -23.74 -7.53
C ILE A 338 -5.56 -22.42 -6.83
N THR A 339 -4.61 -22.50 -5.90
CA THR A 339 -4.25 -21.36 -5.05
C THR A 339 -3.61 -20.23 -5.85
N PHE A 340 -2.70 -20.55 -6.76
CA PHE A 340 -1.99 -19.55 -7.57
C PHE A 340 -2.89 -18.90 -8.64
N ARG A 341 -3.86 -19.65 -9.20
CA ARG A 341 -4.86 -19.03 -10.10
C ARG A 341 -5.68 -17.96 -9.42
N LEU A 342 -6.06 -18.14 -8.16
CA LEU A 342 -6.85 -17.16 -7.41
C LEU A 342 -6.14 -15.81 -7.25
N VAL A 343 -4.81 -15.81 -7.19
CA VAL A 343 -4.00 -14.59 -7.12
C VAL A 343 -3.42 -14.15 -8.47
N GLY A 344 -3.82 -14.81 -9.56
CA GLY A 344 -3.37 -14.49 -10.91
C GLY A 344 -1.93 -14.93 -11.22
N GLU A 345 -1.37 -15.85 -10.45
CA GLU A 345 -0.01 -16.41 -10.58
C GLU A 345 -0.01 -17.89 -10.98
N GLY A 346 -1.15 -18.47 -11.39
CA GLY A 346 -1.25 -19.84 -11.85
C GLY A 346 -0.54 -20.07 -13.18
N THR A 347 -0.13 -21.32 -13.43
CA THR A 347 0.46 -21.77 -14.70
C THR A 347 -0.58 -21.84 -15.81
N ASN A 348 -1.87 -21.92 -15.46
CA ASN A 348 -3.01 -22.21 -16.33
C ASN A 348 -2.99 -23.63 -16.94
N LEU A 349 -2.14 -24.51 -16.44
CA LEU A 349 -2.13 -25.95 -16.75
C LEU A 349 -3.07 -26.71 -15.82
N SER A 350 -3.35 -27.95 -16.14
CA SER A 350 -4.21 -28.81 -15.32
C SER A 350 -3.62 -29.14 -13.94
N ILE A 351 -2.30 -28.96 -13.75
CA ILE A 351 -1.54 -29.19 -12.54
C ILE A 351 -0.24 -28.35 -12.55
N ASP A 352 0.17 -27.81 -11.40
CA ASP A 352 1.48 -27.14 -11.25
C ASP A 352 2.54 -28.13 -10.73
N ILE A 353 3.13 -28.86 -11.66
CA ILE A 353 4.30 -29.72 -11.43
C ILE A 353 5.32 -29.39 -12.51
N ASP A 354 6.60 -29.27 -12.12
CA ASP A 354 7.72 -29.03 -13.01
C ASP A 354 8.86 -30.06 -12.81
N GLU A 355 9.92 -29.97 -13.61
CA GLU A 355 11.07 -30.86 -13.54
C GLU A 355 11.80 -30.83 -12.20
N TYR A 356 11.75 -29.74 -11.45
CA TYR A 356 12.37 -29.59 -10.14
C TYR A 356 11.63 -30.42 -9.08
N ASP A 357 10.34 -30.63 -9.23
CA ASP A 357 9.56 -31.48 -8.32
C ASP A 357 10.05 -32.94 -8.31
N LEU A 358 10.76 -33.41 -9.35
CA LEU A 358 11.22 -34.81 -9.43
C LEU A 358 12.34 -35.13 -8.42
N TYR A 359 13.13 -34.15 -7.99
CA TYR A 359 14.28 -34.36 -7.10
C TYR A 359 14.33 -33.45 -5.88
N TYR A 360 13.38 -32.53 -5.76
CA TYR A 360 13.19 -31.74 -4.53
C TYR A 360 12.41 -32.55 -3.49
N ARG A 361 12.30 -31.99 -2.28
CA ARG A 361 11.44 -32.49 -1.22
C ARG A 361 10.19 -31.62 -1.13
N GLN A 362 9.11 -32.18 -0.58
CA GLN A 362 7.91 -31.43 -0.25
C GLN A 362 7.77 -31.34 1.27
N LEU A 363 7.79 -30.12 1.80
CA LEU A 363 7.38 -29.86 3.17
C LEU A 363 5.90 -29.51 3.14
N PHE A 364 5.07 -30.23 3.85
CA PHE A 364 3.62 -30.01 3.84
C PHE A 364 2.99 -30.19 5.22
N ILE A 365 1.85 -29.54 5.42
CA ILE A 365 1.03 -29.68 6.61
C ILE A 365 -0.15 -30.58 6.27
N TRP A 366 -0.37 -31.59 7.09
CA TRP A 366 -1.54 -32.44 7.07
C TRP A 366 -2.46 -32.11 8.24
N ASP A 367 -3.74 -31.88 7.97
CA ASP A 367 -4.79 -31.76 9.00
C ASP A 367 -5.35 -33.15 9.29
N ASN A 368 -5.13 -33.65 10.50
CA ASN A 368 -5.54 -35.01 10.90
C ASN A 368 -7.06 -35.15 11.09
N ASP A 369 -7.75 -34.05 11.42
CA ASP A 369 -9.20 -34.06 11.61
C ASP A 369 -9.94 -34.04 10.26
N GLU A 370 -9.49 -33.15 9.35
CA GLU A 370 -10.09 -32.98 8.03
C GLU A 370 -9.50 -33.97 6.98
N GLU A 371 -8.40 -34.64 7.32
CA GLU A 371 -7.65 -35.57 6.46
C GLU A 371 -7.32 -34.95 5.09
N ARG A 372 -6.63 -33.80 5.13
CA ARG A 372 -6.28 -33.03 3.92
C ARG A 372 -5.01 -32.23 4.07
N ILE A 373 -4.42 -31.87 2.93
CA ILE A 373 -3.27 -30.94 2.88
C ILE A 373 -3.76 -29.52 3.15
N VAL A 374 -3.07 -28.81 4.05
CA VAL A 374 -3.35 -27.42 4.43
C VAL A 374 -2.47 -26.42 3.66
N GLY A 375 -1.24 -26.80 3.39
CA GLY A 375 -0.27 -25.97 2.67
C GLY A 375 1.04 -26.71 2.52
N ALA A 376 1.90 -26.21 1.63
CA ALA A 376 3.20 -26.82 1.37
C ALA A 376 4.25 -25.83 0.91
N TYR A 377 5.51 -26.26 1.00
CA TYR A 377 6.71 -25.66 0.40
C TYR A 377 7.50 -26.70 -0.36
N ARG A 378 8.06 -26.31 -1.51
CA ARG A 378 9.07 -27.11 -2.18
C ARG A 378 10.45 -26.77 -1.62
N ILE A 379 11.22 -27.78 -1.23
CA ILE A 379 12.53 -27.66 -0.57
C ILE A 379 13.59 -28.35 -1.42
N GLY A 380 14.64 -27.60 -1.83
CA GLY A 380 15.76 -28.12 -2.60
C GLY A 380 17.04 -28.13 -1.75
N PRO A 381 17.54 -29.31 -1.29
CA PRO A 381 18.84 -29.42 -0.60
C PRO A 381 19.97 -29.11 -1.56
N GLY A 382 20.70 -28.01 -1.31
CA GLY A 382 21.68 -27.47 -2.25
C GLY A 382 22.89 -28.35 -2.49
N ASN A 383 23.35 -29.12 -1.48
CA ASN A 383 24.44 -30.08 -1.62
C ASN A 383 24.07 -31.22 -2.61
N GLU A 384 22.84 -31.78 -2.47
CA GLU A 384 22.34 -32.83 -3.36
C GLU A 384 22.18 -32.32 -4.80
N ILE A 385 21.61 -31.10 -4.96
CA ILE A 385 21.42 -30.45 -6.26
C ILE A 385 22.76 -30.17 -6.94
N ILE A 386 23.74 -29.61 -6.21
CA ILE A 386 25.07 -29.31 -6.75
C ILE A 386 25.78 -30.58 -7.21
N GLN A 387 25.65 -31.66 -6.44
CA GLN A 387 26.30 -32.94 -6.76
C GLN A 387 25.73 -33.56 -8.03
N GLN A 388 24.42 -33.51 -8.21
CA GLN A 388 23.73 -34.20 -9.31
C GLN A 388 23.63 -33.34 -10.59
N PHE A 389 23.35 -32.05 -10.45
CA PHE A 389 22.96 -31.19 -11.57
C PHE A 389 23.79 -29.90 -11.67
N GLY A 390 24.69 -29.62 -10.70
CA GLY A 390 25.42 -28.36 -10.63
C GLY A 390 24.50 -27.16 -10.36
N LEU A 391 24.96 -25.97 -10.75
CA LEU A 391 24.20 -24.73 -10.57
C LEU A 391 22.88 -24.69 -11.34
N GLN A 392 22.80 -25.42 -12.46
CA GLN A 392 21.60 -25.45 -13.32
C GLN A 392 20.43 -26.22 -12.71
N GLY A 393 20.70 -27.07 -11.73
CA GLY A 393 19.69 -27.84 -11.00
C GLY A 393 18.83 -26.99 -10.04
N PHE A 394 19.22 -25.75 -9.75
CA PHE A 394 18.41 -24.85 -8.93
C PHE A 394 17.29 -24.19 -9.73
N TYR A 395 16.11 -24.11 -9.18
CA TYR A 395 14.99 -23.37 -9.79
C TYR A 395 15.35 -21.90 -10.03
N ILE A 396 16.06 -21.26 -9.09
CA ILE A 396 16.52 -19.87 -9.28
C ILE A 396 17.39 -19.70 -10.52
N SER A 397 18.03 -20.76 -11.05
CA SER A 397 18.76 -20.71 -12.32
C SER A 397 17.85 -20.51 -13.54
N SER A 398 16.54 -20.78 -13.42
CA SER A 398 15.56 -20.43 -14.44
C SER A 398 15.29 -18.92 -14.51
N LEU A 399 15.45 -18.19 -13.41
CA LEU A 399 15.16 -16.76 -13.24
C LEU A 399 16.42 -15.89 -13.30
N PHE A 400 17.54 -16.41 -12.79
CA PHE A 400 18.80 -15.67 -12.63
C PHE A 400 19.97 -16.37 -13.31
N LYS A 401 20.94 -15.59 -13.76
CA LYS A 401 22.26 -16.09 -14.20
C LYS A 401 23.18 -16.11 -12.98
N LEU A 402 23.62 -17.29 -12.57
CA LEU A 402 24.47 -17.52 -11.39
C LEU A 402 25.93 -17.69 -11.83
N LYS A 403 26.84 -16.97 -11.19
CA LYS A 403 28.29 -17.15 -11.43
C LYS A 403 28.83 -18.31 -10.58
N PRO A 404 29.93 -18.97 -11.01
CA PRO A 404 30.53 -20.10 -10.26
C PRO A 404 30.88 -19.81 -8.81
N GLN A 405 31.20 -18.56 -8.49
CA GLN A 405 31.61 -18.15 -7.13
C GLN A 405 30.52 -18.38 -6.07
N ILE A 406 29.24 -18.45 -6.46
CA ILE A 406 28.14 -18.69 -5.52
C ILE A 406 27.95 -20.18 -5.19
N LYS A 407 28.68 -21.09 -5.87
CA LYS A 407 28.51 -22.55 -5.74
C LYS A 407 28.63 -23.03 -4.30
N ASN A 408 29.62 -22.53 -3.54
CA ASN A 408 29.82 -22.91 -2.15
C ASN A 408 28.68 -22.44 -1.23
N LEU A 409 28.17 -21.23 -1.43
CA LEU A 409 27.01 -20.73 -0.70
C LEU A 409 25.77 -21.59 -1.02
N LEU A 410 25.53 -21.90 -2.29
CA LEU A 410 24.38 -22.70 -2.70
C LEU A 410 24.45 -24.14 -2.22
N SER A 411 25.65 -24.74 -2.10
CA SER A 411 25.79 -26.10 -1.52
C SER A 411 25.44 -26.15 -0.04
N GLN A 412 25.55 -25.03 0.67
CA GLN A 412 25.14 -24.87 2.07
C GLN A 412 23.75 -24.28 2.22
N SER A 413 22.99 -24.17 1.13
CA SER A 413 21.66 -23.56 1.11
C SER A 413 20.57 -24.61 0.96
N ILE A 414 19.40 -24.29 1.49
CA ILE A 414 18.13 -24.91 1.12
C ILE A 414 17.39 -23.94 0.20
N GLU A 415 17.10 -24.36 -1.02
CA GLU A 415 16.26 -23.58 -1.91
C GLU A 415 14.78 -23.75 -1.59
N LEU A 416 14.07 -22.65 -1.38
CA LEU A 416 12.64 -22.61 -1.11
C LEU A 416 11.85 -22.13 -2.32
N GLY A 417 10.74 -22.77 -2.61
CA GLY A 417 9.85 -22.37 -3.69
C GLY A 417 8.42 -22.94 -3.54
N ARG A 418 7.54 -22.52 -4.43
CA ARG A 418 6.16 -23.03 -4.52
C ARG A 418 5.40 -23.03 -3.19
N SER A 419 5.54 -21.95 -2.42
CA SER A 419 4.84 -21.76 -1.15
C SER A 419 3.36 -21.51 -1.35
N PHE A 420 2.50 -22.27 -0.68
CA PHE A 420 1.06 -21.98 -0.64
C PHE A 420 0.40 -22.45 0.66
N VAL A 421 -0.72 -21.81 0.98
CA VAL A 421 -1.72 -22.29 1.95
C VAL A 421 -3.05 -22.29 1.23
N VAL A 422 -3.81 -23.38 1.33
CA VAL A 422 -5.10 -23.51 0.64
C VAL A 422 -6.09 -22.42 1.10
N PRO A 423 -7.00 -21.94 0.24
CA PRO A 423 -7.84 -20.78 0.50
C PRO A 423 -8.60 -20.81 1.83
N ASP A 424 -9.15 -21.97 2.21
CA ASP A 424 -9.94 -22.16 3.44
C ASP A 424 -9.12 -21.93 4.73
N TYR A 425 -7.80 -21.98 4.63
CA TYR A 425 -6.86 -21.85 5.76
C TYR A 425 -6.05 -20.55 5.73
N GLN A 426 -6.11 -19.74 4.67
CA GLN A 426 -5.30 -18.50 4.53
C GLN A 426 -5.62 -17.45 5.60
N ARG A 427 -6.85 -17.45 6.14
CA ARG A 427 -7.25 -16.52 7.22
C ARG A 427 -6.85 -16.97 8.62
N LYS A 428 -6.34 -18.22 8.74
CA LYS A 428 -5.85 -18.80 9.99
C LYS A 428 -4.34 -18.51 10.10
N ALA A 429 -3.88 -17.95 11.21
CA ALA A 429 -2.46 -17.62 11.40
C ALA A 429 -1.57 -18.87 11.54
N LEU A 430 -2.10 -19.95 12.13
CA LEU A 430 -1.34 -21.14 12.48
C LEU A 430 -0.71 -21.86 11.28
N PRO A 431 -1.38 -22.10 10.14
CA PRO A 431 -0.78 -22.82 9.01
C PRO A 431 0.50 -22.19 8.47
N LEU A 432 0.49 -20.89 8.23
CA LEU A 432 1.68 -20.19 7.75
C LEU A 432 2.82 -20.25 8.77
N PHE A 433 2.50 -20.14 10.05
CA PHE A 433 3.47 -20.28 11.13
C PHE A 433 4.08 -21.70 11.17
N LEU A 434 3.27 -22.75 11.00
CA LEU A 434 3.74 -24.14 11.00
C LEU A 434 4.64 -24.45 9.79
N LEU A 435 4.34 -23.90 8.61
CA LEU A 435 5.25 -24.01 7.45
C LEU A 435 6.62 -23.41 7.76
N TRP A 436 6.64 -22.20 8.32
CA TRP A 436 7.87 -21.53 8.73
C TRP A 436 8.66 -22.30 9.78
N LYS A 437 7.96 -22.77 10.79
CA LYS A 437 8.52 -23.62 11.84
C LYS A 437 9.13 -24.90 11.25
N GLY A 438 8.43 -25.53 10.31
CA GLY A 438 8.91 -26.73 9.62
C GLY A 438 10.19 -26.47 8.82
N ILE A 439 10.28 -25.34 8.11
CA ILE A 439 11.50 -24.96 7.37
C ILE A 439 12.67 -24.74 8.32
N LEU A 440 12.49 -23.96 9.38
CA LEU A 440 13.57 -23.69 10.35
C LEU A 440 13.97 -24.96 11.11
N TYR A 441 12.99 -25.80 11.48
CA TYR A 441 13.27 -27.08 12.13
C TYR A 441 14.09 -28.01 11.22
N PHE A 442 13.68 -28.13 9.94
CA PHE A 442 14.42 -28.90 8.95
C PHE A 442 15.87 -28.38 8.79
N LEU A 443 16.05 -27.06 8.67
CA LEU A 443 17.36 -26.44 8.55
C LEU A 443 18.24 -26.74 9.78
N LEU A 444 17.68 -26.61 10.97
CA LEU A 444 18.43 -26.82 12.22
C LEU A 444 18.76 -28.31 12.48
N LYS A 445 17.98 -29.25 11.97
CA LYS A 445 18.26 -30.68 12.04
C LYS A 445 19.33 -31.13 11.03
N ASN A 446 19.57 -30.37 9.97
CA ASN A 446 20.53 -30.69 8.91
C ASN A 446 21.73 -29.71 8.96
N PRO A 447 22.79 -30.04 9.74
CA PRO A 447 23.91 -29.14 10.05
C PRO A 447 24.73 -28.69 8.85
N GLU A 448 24.67 -29.38 7.75
CA GLU A 448 25.31 -29.01 6.49
C GLU A 448 24.72 -27.76 5.83
N PHE A 449 23.48 -27.37 6.19
CA PHE A 449 22.84 -26.18 5.66
C PHE A 449 22.87 -25.01 6.65
N ARG A 450 23.19 -23.85 6.15
CA ARG A 450 23.22 -22.58 6.86
C ARG A 450 22.22 -21.57 6.29
N TYR A 451 21.98 -21.62 5.00
CA TYR A 451 21.23 -20.57 4.29
C TYR A 451 19.89 -21.08 3.77
N LEU A 452 18.89 -20.18 3.77
CA LEU A 452 17.69 -20.32 2.98
C LEU A 452 17.77 -19.37 1.80
N ILE A 453 17.51 -19.87 0.59
CA ILE A 453 17.51 -19.07 -0.63
C ILE A 453 16.25 -19.38 -1.45
N GLY A 454 15.71 -18.40 -2.16
CA GLY A 454 14.58 -18.64 -3.05
C GLY A 454 13.94 -17.36 -3.54
N PRO A 455 13.08 -17.41 -4.57
CA PRO A 455 12.34 -16.26 -5.03
C PRO A 455 11.14 -16.00 -4.11
N VAL A 456 10.88 -14.72 -3.82
CA VAL A 456 9.65 -14.27 -3.21
C VAL A 456 8.94 -13.33 -4.18
N SER A 457 7.71 -13.69 -4.54
CA SER A 457 6.96 -12.97 -5.56
C SER A 457 6.24 -11.75 -4.99
N ILE A 458 6.29 -10.65 -5.74
CA ILE A 458 5.47 -9.46 -5.58
C ILE A 458 4.49 -9.46 -6.75
N SER A 459 3.22 -9.70 -6.45
CA SER A 459 2.17 -9.88 -7.47
C SER A 459 2.12 -8.72 -8.47
N ASN A 460 1.75 -9.04 -9.71
CA ASN A 460 1.55 -8.02 -10.73
C ASN A 460 0.37 -7.08 -10.42
N ASN A 461 -0.48 -7.43 -9.44
CA ASN A 461 -1.57 -6.59 -8.97
C ASN A 461 -1.10 -5.35 -8.21
N TYR A 462 0.15 -5.35 -7.68
CA TYR A 462 0.74 -4.14 -7.12
C TYR A 462 0.94 -3.08 -8.20
N SER A 463 0.62 -1.85 -7.86
CA SER A 463 0.87 -0.71 -8.74
C SER A 463 2.36 -0.59 -9.06
N LYS A 464 2.67 0.05 -10.19
CA LYS A 464 4.08 0.27 -10.55
C LYS A 464 4.81 1.11 -9.51
N VAL A 465 4.12 2.10 -8.95
CA VAL A 465 4.65 2.98 -7.90
C VAL A 465 4.96 2.16 -6.64
N SER A 466 4.07 1.26 -6.24
CA SER A 466 4.30 0.37 -5.10
C SER A 466 5.50 -0.54 -5.33
N LYS A 467 5.63 -1.14 -6.52
CA LYS A 467 6.79 -1.98 -6.88
C LYS A 467 8.10 -1.18 -6.85
N ASP A 468 8.11 0.02 -7.45
CA ASP A 468 9.28 0.91 -7.46
C ASP A 468 9.68 1.29 -6.02
N SER A 469 8.70 1.60 -5.15
CA SER A 469 8.92 1.92 -3.74
C SER A 469 9.47 0.73 -2.95
N ILE A 470 8.92 -0.48 -3.17
CA ILE A 470 9.38 -1.71 -2.53
C ILE A 470 10.82 -2.01 -2.93
N ILE A 471 11.15 -1.94 -4.22
CA ILE A 471 12.52 -2.16 -4.69
C ILE A 471 13.47 -1.13 -4.07
N LYS A 472 13.11 0.16 -4.07
CA LYS A 472 13.95 1.23 -3.54
C LYS A 472 14.22 1.03 -2.04
N PHE A 473 13.19 0.77 -1.25
CA PHE A 473 13.34 0.52 0.18
C PHE A 473 14.25 -0.68 0.46
N ILE A 474 14.00 -1.80 -0.25
CA ILE A 474 14.79 -3.02 -0.08
C ILE A 474 16.25 -2.80 -0.51
N THR A 475 16.50 -2.15 -1.65
CA THR A 475 17.86 -1.89 -2.12
C THR A 475 18.64 -0.95 -1.20
N THR A 476 17.94 -0.10 -0.45
CA THR A 476 18.58 0.80 0.52
C THR A 476 18.92 0.10 1.83
N TYR A 477 18.02 -0.76 2.36
CA TYR A 477 18.13 -1.25 3.74
C TYR A 477 18.34 -2.76 3.87
N TYR A 478 17.95 -3.56 2.86
CA TYR A 478 17.89 -5.02 2.94
C TYR A 478 18.62 -5.72 1.78
N PHE A 479 19.51 -5.03 1.08
CA PHE A 479 20.25 -5.59 -0.05
C PHE A 479 21.66 -6.04 0.35
N ASN A 480 22.09 -7.20 -0.16
CA ASN A 480 23.47 -7.67 0.04
C ASN A 480 24.27 -7.49 -1.27
N ASN A 481 25.00 -6.37 -1.38
CA ASN A 481 25.77 -6.02 -2.56
C ASN A 481 26.93 -7.00 -2.84
N GLU A 482 27.51 -7.59 -1.80
CA GLU A 482 28.65 -8.48 -1.93
C GLU A 482 28.31 -9.78 -2.65
N ILE A 483 27.20 -10.41 -2.28
CA ILE A 483 26.72 -11.63 -2.92
C ILE A 483 26.02 -11.31 -4.25
N ALA A 484 25.27 -10.22 -4.30
CA ALA A 484 24.49 -9.79 -5.48
C ALA A 484 25.36 -9.61 -6.74
N ARG A 485 26.63 -9.21 -6.65
CA ARG A 485 27.56 -9.09 -7.80
C ARG A 485 27.77 -10.39 -8.58
N HIS A 486 27.42 -11.51 -7.97
CA HIS A 486 27.52 -12.83 -8.57
C HIS A 486 26.22 -13.34 -9.21
N ILE A 487 25.15 -12.55 -9.14
CA ILE A 487 23.82 -12.92 -9.59
C ILE A 487 23.28 -11.84 -10.52
N ARG A 488 22.74 -12.23 -11.68
CA ARG A 488 22.10 -11.30 -12.63
C ARG A 488 20.72 -11.79 -13.01
N PRO A 489 19.68 -10.96 -12.91
CA PRO A 489 18.35 -11.33 -13.38
C PRO A 489 18.37 -11.61 -14.90
N LYS A 490 17.64 -12.62 -15.35
CA LYS A 490 17.46 -12.88 -16.80
C LYS A 490 16.60 -11.81 -17.45
N LYS A 491 15.59 -11.31 -16.72
CA LYS A 491 14.72 -10.21 -17.13
C LYS A 491 14.65 -9.16 -16.03
N ALA A 492 15.57 -8.20 -16.08
CA ALA A 492 15.65 -7.15 -15.07
C ALA A 492 14.36 -6.28 -15.05
N TYR A 493 13.96 -5.88 -13.86
CA TYR A 493 12.88 -4.93 -13.67
C TYR A 493 13.31 -3.53 -14.16
N LYS A 494 12.40 -2.86 -14.89
CA LYS A 494 12.64 -1.49 -15.35
C LYS A 494 12.03 -0.50 -14.39
N PHE A 495 12.87 0.16 -13.64
CA PHE A 495 12.51 1.28 -12.78
C PHE A 495 12.03 2.47 -13.63
N VAL A 496 10.95 3.16 -13.23
CA VAL A 496 10.37 4.23 -14.09
C VAL A 496 10.20 5.55 -13.35
N SER A 497 10.07 5.57 -12.05
CA SER A 497 9.61 6.76 -11.34
C SER A 497 10.53 7.14 -10.19
N ASP A 498 11.15 8.30 -10.31
CA ASP A 498 11.66 9.04 -9.15
C ASP A 498 10.55 9.99 -8.68
N ASN A 499 9.79 9.57 -7.67
CA ASN A 499 8.73 10.38 -7.07
C ASN A 499 9.25 10.98 -5.77
N GLU A 500 9.53 12.28 -5.78
CA GLU A 500 10.08 13.01 -4.63
C GLU A 500 9.26 12.84 -3.35
N ASN A 501 7.93 12.82 -3.44
CA ASN A 501 7.07 12.63 -2.26
C ASN A 501 7.27 11.24 -1.66
N ILE A 502 7.39 10.20 -2.51
CA ILE A 502 7.62 8.83 -2.05
C ILE A 502 9.03 8.71 -1.47
N ASN A 503 10.04 9.31 -2.11
CA ASN A 503 11.40 9.32 -1.61
C ASN A 503 11.47 9.91 -0.19
N LEU A 504 10.81 11.05 0.02
CA LEU A 504 10.74 11.67 1.33
C LEU A 504 10.08 10.77 2.39
N LEU A 505 9.05 10.00 2.01
CA LEU A 505 8.40 9.05 2.92
C LEU A 505 9.32 7.87 3.25
N LEU A 506 10.04 7.34 2.25
CA LEU A 506 11.00 6.24 2.44
C LEU A 506 12.15 6.66 3.34
N ASP A 507 12.71 7.86 3.11
CA ASP A 507 13.77 8.42 3.96
C ASP A 507 13.29 8.57 5.41
N ASN A 508 12.03 8.98 5.60
CA ASN A 508 11.43 9.11 6.93
C ASN A 508 11.11 7.75 7.59
N ALA A 509 10.92 6.70 6.80
CA ALA A 509 10.77 5.35 7.33
C ALA A 509 12.09 4.84 7.97
N GLY A 510 13.27 5.31 7.47
CA GLY A 510 14.57 5.05 8.09
C GLY A 510 14.91 3.56 8.26
N GLY A 511 14.41 2.69 7.37
CA GLY A 511 14.59 1.23 7.46
C GLY A 511 13.56 0.50 8.33
N ASP A 512 12.66 1.21 9.03
CA ASP A 512 11.57 0.60 9.81
C ASP A 512 10.54 -0.06 8.88
N LEU A 513 10.53 -1.39 8.91
CA LEU A 513 9.66 -2.23 8.07
C LEU A 513 8.17 -1.98 8.33
N ASN A 514 7.76 -1.66 9.55
CA ASN A 514 6.36 -1.42 9.87
C ASN A 514 5.90 -0.03 9.42
N LYS A 515 6.78 0.98 9.50
CA LYS A 515 6.51 2.31 8.91
C LYS A 515 6.38 2.19 7.39
N PHE A 516 7.28 1.42 6.76
CA PHE A 516 7.26 1.18 5.33
C PHE A 516 5.99 0.43 4.87
N ASP A 517 5.61 -0.63 5.58
CA ASP A 517 4.38 -1.41 5.31
C ASP A 517 3.13 -0.50 5.28
N ARG A 518 3.02 0.42 6.25
CA ARG A 518 1.95 1.42 6.29
C ARG A 518 1.97 2.37 5.09
N ILE A 519 3.17 2.80 4.65
CA ILE A 519 3.32 3.65 3.46
C ILE A 519 2.81 2.94 2.21
N ILE A 520 3.19 1.67 2.01
CA ILE A 520 2.70 0.88 0.88
C ILE A 520 1.19 0.66 0.97
N GLY A 521 0.64 0.39 2.15
CA GLY A 521 -0.80 0.25 2.35
C GLY A 521 -1.60 1.54 2.06
N ASP A 522 -0.98 2.71 2.19
CA ASP A 522 -1.58 4.00 1.80
C ASP A 522 -1.51 4.22 0.27
N ILE A 523 -0.45 3.76 -0.39
CA ILE A 523 -0.25 3.90 -1.84
C ILE A 523 -1.08 2.88 -2.63
N ASP A 524 -1.11 1.62 -2.18
CA ASP A 524 -1.72 0.50 -2.91
C ASP A 524 -3.11 0.17 -2.37
N LYS A 525 -4.11 0.26 -3.23
CA LYS A 525 -5.51 0.03 -2.84
C LYS A 525 -5.86 -1.43 -2.57
N VAL A 526 -5.20 -2.31 -3.31
CA VAL A 526 -5.60 -3.72 -3.38
C VAL A 526 -4.91 -4.55 -2.31
N ASN A 527 -3.64 -4.24 -2.04
CA ASN A 527 -2.75 -5.14 -1.30
C ASN A 527 -2.51 -4.73 0.16
N ASN A 528 -2.98 -3.58 0.59
CA ASN A 528 -2.99 -3.08 1.98
C ASN A 528 -1.64 -3.24 2.75
N GLY A 529 -0.51 -3.15 2.05
CA GLY A 529 0.85 -3.27 2.59
C GLY A 529 1.80 -4.02 1.66
N ILE A 530 2.96 -4.42 2.16
CA ILE A 530 3.92 -5.25 1.42
C ILE A 530 3.50 -6.74 1.46
N PRO A 531 3.95 -7.57 0.49
CA PRO A 531 3.62 -9.00 0.50
C PRO A 531 3.97 -9.68 1.82
N VAL A 532 3.03 -10.45 2.37
CA VAL A 532 3.13 -11.05 3.71
C VAL A 532 4.41 -11.89 3.87
N LEU A 533 4.73 -12.73 2.87
CA LEU A 533 5.95 -13.54 2.90
C LEU A 533 7.21 -12.69 2.87
N LEU A 534 7.25 -11.69 2.01
CA LEU A 534 8.39 -10.75 1.94
C LEU A 534 8.60 -10.05 3.29
N LYS A 535 7.51 -9.53 3.88
CA LYS A 535 7.57 -8.92 5.21
C LYS A 535 8.13 -9.87 6.26
N LYS A 536 7.67 -11.13 6.24
CA LYS A 536 8.14 -12.16 7.18
C LYS A 536 9.64 -12.43 7.02
N TYR A 537 10.12 -12.60 5.79
CA TYR A 537 11.55 -12.80 5.54
C TYR A 537 12.40 -11.61 6.00
N LEU A 538 11.99 -10.38 5.66
CA LEU A 538 12.71 -9.17 6.08
C LEU A 538 12.71 -9.01 7.61
N SER A 539 11.64 -9.40 8.31
CA SER A 539 11.59 -9.39 9.78
C SER A 539 12.52 -10.41 10.44
N LEU A 540 12.98 -11.40 9.69
CA LEU A 540 14.00 -12.38 10.11
C LEU A 540 15.42 -11.99 9.66
N ASN A 541 15.62 -10.74 9.23
CA ASN A 541 16.89 -10.19 8.72
C ASN A 541 17.35 -10.76 7.37
N ALA A 542 16.46 -11.40 6.60
CA ALA A 542 16.78 -11.82 5.25
C ALA A 542 17.23 -10.64 4.38
N LYS A 543 18.14 -10.90 3.46
CA LYS A 543 18.64 -9.94 2.46
C LYS A 543 18.13 -10.31 1.08
N ILE A 544 17.94 -9.30 0.24
CA ILE A 544 17.63 -9.49 -1.18
C ILE A 544 18.93 -9.39 -1.99
N LEU A 545 19.05 -10.24 -3.02
CA LEU A 545 20.22 -10.34 -3.88
C LEU A 545 19.97 -9.77 -5.29
N ALA A 546 18.76 -9.93 -5.79
CA ALA A 546 18.38 -9.46 -7.13
C ALA A 546 16.86 -9.40 -7.29
N PHE A 547 16.39 -8.67 -8.31
CA PHE A 547 15.00 -8.64 -8.74
C PHE A 547 14.86 -9.08 -10.19
N ASN A 548 13.93 -10.01 -10.47
CA ASN A 548 13.63 -10.51 -11.81
C ASN A 548 12.14 -10.39 -12.11
N VAL A 549 11.77 -10.23 -13.38
CA VAL A 549 10.37 -10.29 -13.82
C VAL A 549 10.12 -11.66 -14.40
N ASP A 550 9.22 -12.47 -13.82
CA ASP A 550 8.91 -13.80 -14.33
C ASP A 550 7.75 -13.75 -15.34
N PRO A 551 8.02 -13.99 -16.64
CA PRO A 551 6.98 -13.99 -17.66
C PRO A 551 6.04 -15.20 -17.58
N ASN A 552 6.46 -16.28 -16.91
CA ASN A 552 5.66 -17.51 -16.78
C ASN A 552 4.60 -17.38 -15.69
N PHE A 553 4.86 -16.51 -14.71
CA PHE A 553 3.93 -16.19 -13.61
C PHE A 553 3.40 -14.75 -13.78
N ASN A 554 2.62 -14.51 -14.82
CA ASN A 554 1.93 -13.23 -15.08
C ASN A 554 2.80 -11.98 -14.96
N ASN A 555 4.10 -12.06 -15.28
CA ASN A 555 5.10 -11.00 -15.08
C ASN A 555 5.16 -10.49 -13.63
N CYS A 556 5.00 -11.36 -12.63
CA CYS A 556 5.27 -11.00 -11.25
C CYS A 556 6.72 -10.56 -11.08
N LEU A 557 6.99 -9.81 -10.04
CA LEU A 557 8.32 -9.36 -9.69
C LEU A 557 8.87 -10.27 -8.59
N ASP A 558 9.92 -11.03 -8.88
CA ASP A 558 10.57 -11.92 -7.93
C ASP A 558 11.78 -11.26 -7.30
N GLY A 559 11.78 -11.13 -5.99
CA GLY A 559 12.96 -10.82 -5.19
C GLY A 559 13.68 -12.11 -4.79
N LEU A 560 14.94 -12.26 -5.16
CA LEU A 560 15.75 -13.38 -4.68
C LEU A 560 16.21 -13.12 -3.25
N ILE A 561 15.64 -13.85 -2.30
CA ILE A 561 16.01 -13.75 -0.89
C ILE A 561 17.19 -14.64 -0.56
N LEU A 562 17.96 -14.22 0.46
CA LEU A 562 18.92 -15.03 1.19
C LEU A 562 18.72 -14.77 2.69
N LEU A 563 18.49 -15.83 3.47
CA LEU A 563 18.45 -15.78 4.92
C LEU A 563 19.58 -16.63 5.46
N ASP A 564 20.48 -16.01 6.23
CA ASP A 564 21.45 -16.73 7.05
C ASP A 564 20.80 -17.08 8.39
N ILE A 565 20.82 -18.34 8.80
CA ILE A 565 20.19 -18.77 10.06
C ILE A 565 20.77 -18.04 11.28
N TYR A 566 22.05 -17.62 11.21
CA TYR A 566 22.71 -16.91 12.31
C TYR A 566 22.31 -15.43 12.43
N ASP A 567 21.69 -14.87 11.39
CA ASP A 567 21.11 -13.52 11.42
C ASP A 567 19.67 -13.50 11.95
N VAL A 568 19.03 -14.66 12.10
CA VAL A 568 17.65 -14.77 12.64
C VAL A 568 17.63 -14.27 14.08
N PRO A 569 16.64 -13.44 14.49
CA PRO A 569 16.50 -12.98 15.86
C PRO A 569 16.46 -14.13 16.86
N GLN A 570 17.24 -14.01 17.93
CA GLN A 570 17.42 -15.06 18.93
C GLN A 570 16.10 -15.52 19.54
N ASP A 571 15.20 -14.59 19.88
CA ASP A 571 13.89 -14.87 20.43
C ASP A 571 13.07 -15.82 19.53
N THR A 572 13.24 -15.73 18.21
CA THR A 572 12.58 -16.60 17.24
C THR A 572 13.10 -18.05 17.36
N ILE A 573 14.42 -18.23 17.49
CA ILE A 573 15.04 -19.55 17.63
C ILE A 573 14.68 -20.17 19.00
N GLU A 574 14.71 -19.36 20.06
CA GLU A 574 14.32 -19.82 21.40
C GLU A 574 12.86 -20.24 21.47
N SER A 575 11.96 -19.46 20.86
CA SER A 575 10.54 -19.81 20.77
C SER A 575 10.35 -21.13 20.01
N LEU A 576 11.06 -21.30 18.90
CA LEU A 576 11.01 -22.53 18.10
C LEU A 576 11.49 -23.75 18.91
N SER A 577 12.61 -23.64 19.61
CA SER A 577 13.18 -24.73 20.44
C SER A 577 12.21 -25.16 21.54
N LYS A 578 11.62 -24.21 22.25
CA LYS A 578 10.62 -24.47 23.30
C LYS A 578 9.38 -25.18 22.75
N GLU A 579 8.88 -24.73 21.60
CA GLU A 579 7.65 -25.28 21.02
C GLU A 579 7.82 -26.69 20.44
N VAL A 580 9.01 -27.05 19.93
CA VAL A 580 9.29 -28.41 19.45
C VAL A 580 9.92 -29.30 20.54
N ASN A 581 10.14 -28.75 21.72
CA ASN A 581 10.77 -29.42 22.86
C ASN A 581 12.12 -30.09 22.50
N ASP A 582 12.96 -29.38 21.73
CA ASP A 582 14.25 -29.86 21.24
C ASP A 582 15.37 -28.87 21.61
N GLY A 583 16.07 -29.13 22.73
CA GLY A 583 17.18 -28.31 23.21
C GLY A 583 18.41 -28.31 22.30
N SER A 584 18.60 -29.34 21.49
CA SER A 584 19.75 -29.45 20.57
C SER A 584 19.80 -28.33 19.52
N ILE A 585 18.63 -27.75 19.21
CA ILE A 585 18.49 -26.59 18.32
C ILE A 585 19.24 -25.38 18.88
N LEU A 586 19.06 -25.09 20.17
CA LEU A 586 19.71 -23.93 20.83
C LEU A 586 21.21 -24.17 20.96
N GLU A 587 21.63 -25.35 21.41
CA GLU A 587 23.05 -25.67 21.53
C GLU A 587 23.79 -25.48 20.22
N ARG A 588 23.24 -25.98 19.12
CA ARG A 588 23.82 -25.82 17.80
C ARG A 588 23.85 -24.35 17.36
N PHE A 589 22.80 -23.60 17.57
CA PHE A 589 22.72 -22.20 17.20
C PHE A 589 23.75 -21.35 17.94
N TYR A 590 23.91 -21.54 19.26
CA TYR A 590 24.86 -20.80 20.07
C TYR A 590 26.31 -21.19 19.76
N SER A 591 26.64 -22.47 19.69
CA SER A 591 27.98 -22.95 19.39
C SER A 591 28.50 -22.42 18.05
N SER A 592 27.63 -22.39 17.04
CA SER A 592 28.00 -21.88 15.73
C SER A 592 28.13 -20.35 15.71
N ARG A 593 27.33 -19.64 16.49
CA ARG A 593 27.38 -18.17 16.60
C ARG A 593 28.62 -17.69 17.35
N GLU A 594 29.04 -18.38 18.41
CA GLU A 594 30.29 -18.12 19.14
C GLU A 594 31.51 -18.37 18.26
N LEU A 595 31.54 -19.45 17.47
CA LEU A 595 32.60 -19.74 16.54
C LEU A 595 32.77 -18.65 15.47
N LEU A 596 31.67 -18.03 15.04
CA LEU A 596 31.70 -16.92 14.08
C LEU A 596 32.17 -15.61 14.72
N LYS A 597 31.76 -15.29 15.95
CA LYS A 597 32.28 -14.11 16.69
C LYS A 597 33.78 -14.21 16.89
N ASN A 598 34.27 -15.37 17.30
CA ASN A 598 35.72 -15.60 17.50
C ASN A 598 36.54 -15.53 16.20
N LYS A 599 35.92 -15.80 15.02
CA LYS A 599 36.56 -15.66 13.71
C LYS A 599 36.58 -14.22 13.19
N ASN A 600 35.63 -13.40 13.58
CA ASN A 600 35.52 -12.01 13.13
C ASN A 600 36.22 -11.02 14.08
N GLY A 601 36.79 -11.49 15.20
CA GLY A 601 37.53 -10.64 16.12
C GLY A 601 36.67 -9.69 16.97
N GLU A 602 35.39 -10.00 17.17
CA GLU A 602 34.50 -9.32 18.10
C GLU A 602 34.34 -10.05 19.44
#